data_eb009f0b2520eb2e55ec6367b2f08421
#
_entry.id   eb009f0b2520eb2e55ec6367b2f08421
#
_cell.length_a   1.000
_cell.length_b   1.000
_cell.length_c   1.000
_cell.angle_alpha   90.00
_cell.angle_beta   90.00
_cell.angle_gamma   90.00
#
_symmetry.space_group_name_H-M   'P 1'
#
loop_
_entity.id
_entity.type
_entity.pdbx_description
1 polymer ?
#
loop_
_entity_poly.entity_id
_entity_poly.type
_entity_poly.pdbx_seq_one_letter_code
_entity_poly.pdbx_strand_id
1 'polypeptide(L)'
;MIFVNKNKAKKPISFTKTLIATAFLALILMPSLTSCKKATPQATQQATPQAAANTTNSTNEAQAPEENKTKILATFYPLYVMLLNITEGTNTEVSMIAPANTGCLHDYQLTTKDMQAIEKCDILVANGAGMEDFLEKALEAKKDSTIIASQGYNLIEENPHIWVSPSGAIWQVKQIAEGLKKLDPQNASAYEKNATSYAEKIQELSDTMHSELEGLKGKSVITFHEAFPYFSSEFGLNTVAVVEREPGTEPSARELADLVALIKDAKTKGSKVPMLFAEPQYSSSAAEVIANETGIKVQELDPAVTGPFGKDGTDSDTLQTKESYLNAMRKNLEVLKSNLAD
;
A
#
# COMPACT_ATOMS: atom_id res chain seq x y z
N MET A 1 -21.89 1.41 8.67
CA MET A 1 -22.74 2.65 8.72
C MET A 1 -22.84 3.15 7.28
N ILE A 2 -23.97 2.92 6.63
CA ILE A 2 -24.18 3.28 5.23
C ILE A 2 -24.34 4.80 5.16
N PHE A 3 -23.40 5.50 4.53
CA PHE A 3 -23.53 6.93 4.28
C PHE A 3 -24.29 7.15 2.97
N VAL A 4 -25.57 7.45 3.10
CA VAL A 4 -26.30 8.17 2.06
C VAL A 4 -25.81 9.62 2.15
N ASN A 5 -25.17 10.12 1.10
CA ASN A 5 -24.68 11.50 1.00
C ASN A 5 -25.87 12.48 1.16
N LYS A 6 -26.09 12.98 2.38
CA LYS A 6 -26.98 14.09 2.66
C LYS A 6 -26.12 15.31 2.90
N ASN A 7 -25.90 16.13 1.87
CA ASN A 7 -25.38 17.48 1.99
C ASN A 7 -26.15 18.25 3.08
N LYS A 8 -25.63 18.28 4.31
CA LYS A 8 -25.98 19.25 5.35
C LYS A 8 -24.70 19.64 6.09
N ALA A 9 -24.32 20.88 5.89
CA ALA A 9 -23.26 21.57 6.62
C ALA A 9 -23.40 21.32 8.14
N LYS A 10 -22.40 20.71 8.78
CA LYS A 10 -22.29 20.60 10.24
C LYS A 10 -21.34 21.67 10.76
N LYS A 11 -21.85 22.47 11.72
CA LYS A 11 -21.08 23.43 12.53
C LYS A 11 -20.07 22.70 13.42
N PRO A 12 -18.90 23.28 13.71
CA PRO A 12 -17.89 22.64 14.56
C PRO A 12 -18.34 22.57 16.02
N ILE A 13 -18.19 21.41 16.62
CA ILE A 13 -18.39 21.16 18.06
C ILE A 13 -17.06 21.42 18.78
N SER A 14 -17.06 22.42 19.65
CA SER A 14 -15.97 22.76 20.57
C SER A 14 -15.86 21.71 21.68
N PHE A 15 -14.73 21.01 21.78
CA PHE A 15 -14.43 20.15 22.91
C PHE A 15 -13.65 20.91 23.98
N THR A 16 -14.32 21.14 25.11
CA THR A 16 -13.70 21.68 26.33
C THR A 16 -12.94 20.52 27.04
N LYS A 17 -11.65 20.70 27.25
CA LYS A 17 -10.80 19.78 28.03
C LYS A 17 -11.15 19.88 29.50
N THR A 18 -11.64 18.78 30.10
CA THR A 18 -11.74 18.65 31.57
C THR A 18 -10.59 17.77 32.05
N LEU A 19 -9.69 18.38 32.82
CA LEU A 19 -8.60 17.73 33.53
C LEU A 19 -9.17 17.03 34.78
N ILE A 20 -8.95 15.73 34.94
CA ILE A 20 -9.13 15.02 36.23
C ILE A 20 -7.81 14.35 36.56
N ALA A 21 -7.16 14.92 37.56
CA ALA A 21 -6.01 14.35 38.26
C ALA A 21 -6.50 13.44 39.40
N THR A 22 -6.05 12.19 39.43
CA THR A 22 -6.12 11.38 40.64
C THR A 22 -4.80 10.66 40.86
N ALA A 23 -4.14 11.08 41.93
CA ALA A 23 -2.98 10.44 42.52
C ALA A 23 -3.40 9.21 43.31
N PHE A 24 -2.71 8.09 43.15
CA PHE A 24 -2.67 7.03 44.16
C PHE A 24 -1.24 6.55 44.34
N LEU A 25 -0.77 6.81 45.57
CA LEU A 25 0.46 6.38 46.20
C LEU A 25 0.18 5.07 46.95
N ALA A 26 0.91 4.00 46.69
CA ALA A 26 1.02 2.88 47.58
C ALA A 26 2.37 2.19 47.47
N LEU A 27 3.10 2.33 48.54
CA LEU A 27 4.34 1.73 48.98
C LEU A 27 4.04 0.32 49.48
N ILE A 28 4.88 -0.71 49.27
CA ILE A 28 5.15 -1.85 50.19
C ILE A 28 6.27 -2.75 49.63
N LEU A 29 7.40 -2.67 50.32
CA LEU A 29 8.35 -3.68 50.86
C LEU A 29 8.66 -4.99 50.11
N MET A 30 9.99 -5.17 49.96
CA MET A 30 10.72 -6.44 49.75
C MET A 30 10.59 -7.40 50.97
N PRO A 31 10.95 -8.67 50.82
CA PRO A 31 12.30 -9.08 51.22
C PRO A 31 13.02 -10.09 50.30
N SER A 32 14.33 -9.99 50.40
CA SER A 32 15.40 -10.86 49.93
C SER A 32 15.39 -12.27 50.55
N LEU A 33 15.80 -13.28 49.77
CA LEU A 33 16.47 -14.47 50.31
C LEU A 33 17.52 -14.99 49.32
N THR A 34 18.70 -14.99 49.83
CA THR A 34 19.96 -15.59 49.36
C THR A 34 19.92 -17.12 49.44
N SER A 35 20.54 -17.83 48.46
CA SER A 35 21.26 -19.07 48.76
C SER A 35 22.32 -19.39 47.71
N CYS A 36 23.56 -19.47 48.18
CA CYS A 36 24.75 -20.00 47.53
C CYS A 36 24.78 -21.52 47.51
N LYS A 37 25.44 -22.13 46.50
CA LYS A 37 26.38 -23.28 46.57
C LYS A 37 27.03 -23.49 45.23
N LYS A 38 28.27 -23.23 45.14
CA LYS A 38 29.57 -23.95 45.10
C LYS A 38 29.51 -25.35 44.43
N ALA A 39 30.35 -25.54 43.42
CA ALA A 39 31.51 -26.41 43.42
C ALA A 39 32.21 -26.55 42.04
N THR A 40 33.48 -26.55 42.11
CA THR A 40 34.65 -26.54 41.30
C THR A 40 35.05 -27.93 40.71
N PRO A 41 36.27 -28.10 40.18
CA PRO A 41 36.62 -28.26 38.75
C PRO A 41 37.37 -29.59 38.45
N GLN A 42 37.75 -29.83 37.21
CA GLN A 42 38.90 -30.63 36.75
C GLN A 42 38.69 -31.12 35.31
N ALA A 43 39.62 -31.31 34.39
CA ALA A 43 41.05 -31.26 34.42
C ALA A 43 41.58 -31.16 32.95
N THR A 44 42.71 -30.59 32.85
CA THR A 44 43.69 -30.46 31.77
C THR A 44 43.98 -31.77 30.99
N GLN A 45 44.12 -31.68 29.63
CA GLN A 45 45.16 -32.44 28.94
C GLN A 45 45.71 -31.65 27.75
N GLN A 46 47.02 -31.41 27.82
CA GLN A 46 47.91 -30.90 26.78
C GLN A 46 48.28 -32.00 25.78
N ALA A 47 48.37 -31.65 24.51
CA ALA A 47 49.34 -32.24 23.60
C ALA A 47 49.71 -31.24 22.51
N THR A 48 51.01 -31.01 22.41
CA THR A 48 51.73 -30.14 21.47
C THR A 48 52.21 -30.94 20.22
N PRO A 49 52.98 -30.40 19.32
CA PRO A 49 52.53 -30.01 17.96
C PRO A 49 53.23 -30.85 16.87
N GLN A 50 52.71 -30.82 15.66
CA GLN A 50 53.49 -31.28 14.51
C GLN A 50 53.27 -30.34 13.32
N ALA A 51 54.36 -29.73 12.92
CA ALA A 51 54.47 -28.87 11.75
C ALA A 51 54.44 -29.72 10.46
N ALA A 52 53.67 -29.28 9.49
CA ALA A 52 53.89 -29.59 8.08
C ALA A 52 53.58 -28.35 7.24
N ALA A 53 54.59 -27.82 6.64
CA ALA A 53 54.52 -26.75 5.65
C ALA A 53 53.84 -27.27 4.37
N ASN A 54 52.78 -26.61 3.94
CA ASN A 54 52.35 -26.68 2.55
C ASN A 54 52.09 -25.24 2.07
N THR A 55 53.01 -24.79 1.27
CA THR A 55 52.94 -23.58 0.48
C THR A 55 51.93 -23.83 -0.64
N THR A 56 50.75 -23.29 -0.51
CA THR A 56 49.84 -23.12 -1.65
C THR A 56 49.66 -21.62 -1.90
N ASN A 57 50.11 -21.20 -3.06
CA ASN A 57 49.85 -19.90 -3.65
C ASN A 57 48.34 -19.64 -3.63
N SER A 58 47.93 -18.78 -2.73
CA SER A 58 46.59 -18.17 -2.80
C SER A 58 46.74 -16.95 -3.70
N THR A 59 46.35 -17.09 -4.95
CA THR A 59 46.01 -15.94 -5.80
C THR A 59 44.90 -15.19 -5.10
N ASN A 60 45.24 -14.04 -4.53
CA ASN A 60 44.28 -13.01 -4.17
C ASN A 60 43.56 -12.58 -5.47
N GLU A 61 42.43 -13.19 -5.80
CA GLU A 61 41.43 -12.53 -6.60
C GLU A 61 40.96 -11.35 -5.75
N ALA A 62 41.41 -10.16 -6.13
CA ALA A 62 40.85 -8.92 -5.63
C ALA A 62 39.37 -8.94 -6.00
N GLN A 63 38.48 -9.23 -5.04
CA GLN A 63 37.04 -8.92 -5.16
C GLN A 63 36.98 -7.44 -5.52
N ALA A 64 36.40 -7.15 -6.70
CA ALA A 64 36.02 -5.80 -7.06
C ALA A 64 35.19 -5.22 -5.89
N PRO A 65 35.38 -3.94 -5.53
CA PRO A 65 34.54 -3.34 -4.47
C PRO A 65 33.10 -3.57 -4.87
N GLU A 66 32.28 -4.17 -3.98
CA GLU A 66 30.85 -4.18 -4.14
C GLU A 66 30.45 -2.70 -4.25
N GLU A 67 30.04 -2.28 -5.44
CA GLU A 67 29.49 -0.94 -5.64
C GLU A 67 28.32 -0.80 -4.69
N ASN A 68 28.43 0.12 -3.73
CA ASN A 68 27.48 0.32 -2.67
C ASN A 68 26.20 0.87 -3.29
N LYS A 69 25.21 0.01 -3.55
CA LYS A 69 23.94 0.39 -4.15
C LYS A 69 23.14 1.24 -3.17
N THR A 70 22.49 2.30 -3.66
CA THR A 70 21.53 3.05 -2.87
C THR A 70 20.31 2.18 -2.59
N LYS A 71 20.02 1.91 -1.31
CA LYS A 71 18.91 1.06 -0.86
C LYS A 71 17.65 1.87 -0.67
N ILE A 72 16.66 1.61 -1.51
CA ILE A 72 15.36 2.28 -1.49
C ILE A 72 14.30 1.30 -1.01
N LEU A 73 13.54 1.68 0.02
CA LEU A 73 12.51 0.85 0.63
C LEU A 73 11.14 1.48 0.43
N ALA A 74 10.25 0.80 -0.27
CA ALA A 74 8.82 1.17 -0.36
C ALA A 74 8.04 0.62 0.82
N THR A 75 6.98 1.28 1.25
CA THR A 75 6.09 0.74 2.28
C THR A 75 5.23 -0.39 1.75
N PHE A 76 4.78 -0.32 0.48
CA PHE A 76 3.91 -1.34 -0.11
C PHE A 76 3.96 -1.37 -1.65
N TYR A 77 3.23 -2.32 -2.22
CA TYR A 77 3.33 -2.72 -3.62
C TYR A 77 3.17 -1.58 -4.66
N PRO A 78 2.17 -0.68 -4.62
CA PRO A 78 2.05 0.39 -5.61
C PRO A 78 3.30 1.27 -5.71
N LEU A 79 3.87 1.66 -4.56
CA LEU A 79 5.10 2.46 -4.53
C LEU A 79 6.31 1.68 -5.02
N TYR A 80 6.37 0.37 -4.71
CA TYR A 80 7.41 -0.52 -5.21
C TYR A 80 7.41 -0.57 -6.74
N VAL A 81 6.24 -0.74 -7.36
CA VAL A 81 6.07 -0.71 -8.82
C VAL A 81 6.53 0.63 -9.42
N MET A 82 6.14 1.74 -8.81
CA MET A 82 6.59 3.08 -9.25
C MET A 82 8.11 3.20 -9.17
N LEU A 83 8.71 2.75 -8.06
CA LEU A 83 10.16 2.79 -7.86
C LEU A 83 10.90 1.93 -8.88
N LEU A 84 10.45 0.71 -9.18
CA LEU A 84 11.06 -0.13 -10.19
C LEU A 84 11.12 0.54 -11.58
N ASN A 85 10.09 1.32 -11.92
CA ASN A 85 10.07 2.09 -13.16
C ASN A 85 11.00 3.31 -13.10
N ILE A 86 10.99 4.05 -11.98
CA ILE A 86 11.77 5.31 -11.84
C ILE A 86 13.28 5.00 -11.74
N THR A 87 13.66 3.90 -11.08
CA THR A 87 15.07 3.57 -10.82
C THR A 87 15.71 2.68 -11.89
N GLU A 88 15.02 2.41 -12.98
CA GLU A 88 15.53 1.54 -14.04
C GLU A 88 16.89 2.01 -14.57
N GLY A 89 17.86 1.09 -14.63
CA GLY A 89 19.21 1.35 -15.12
C GLY A 89 20.11 2.18 -14.18
N THR A 90 19.68 2.40 -12.93
CA THR A 90 20.48 3.08 -11.91
C THR A 90 21.16 2.07 -10.97
N ASN A 91 22.19 2.52 -10.22
CA ASN A 91 22.85 1.70 -9.20
C ASN A 91 22.08 1.71 -7.88
N THR A 92 20.84 1.19 -7.90
CA THR A 92 19.95 1.14 -6.74
C THR A 92 19.49 -0.30 -6.46
N GLU A 93 19.06 -0.53 -5.22
CA GLU A 93 18.38 -1.73 -4.79
C GLU A 93 17.01 -1.33 -4.22
N VAL A 94 15.93 -1.75 -4.87
CA VAL A 94 14.57 -1.44 -4.44
C VAL A 94 13.95 -2.65 -3.75
N SER A 95 13.37 -2.42 -2.57
CA SER A 95 12.65 -3.43 -1.80
C SER A 95 11.34 -2.85 -1.23
N MET A 96 10.52 -3.69 -0.61
CA MET A 96 9.29 -3.23 0.04
C MET A 96 9.10 -3.88 1.41
N ILE A 97 8.34 -3.20 2.29
CA ILE A 97 7.99 -3.67 3.64
C ILE A 97 6.90 -4.74 3.56
N ALA A 98 5.71 -4.34 3.13
CA ALA A 98 4.58 -5.24 3.07
C ALA A 98 4.67 -6.16 1.83
N PRO A 99 4.47 -7.48 1.99
CA PRO A 99 4.43 -8.40 0.86
C PRO A 99 3.42 -8.00 -0.22
N ALA A 100 3.71 -8.29 -1.49
CA ALA A 100 2.89 -7.88 -2.63
C ALA A 100 1.43 -8.41 -2.62
N ASN A 101 1.12 -9.36 -1.78
CA ASN A 101 -0.22 -9.93 -1.60
C ASN A 101 -0.93 -9.43 -0.33
N THR A 102 -0.36 -8.45 0.37
CA THR A 102 -0.96 -7.91 1.60
C THR A 102 -2.26 -7.14 1.33
N GLY A 103 -2.37 -6.52 0.15
CA GLY A 103 -3.47 -5.60 -0.12
C GLY A 103 -3.22 -4.22 0.51
N CYS A 104 -4.26 -3.60 1.07
CA CYS A 104 -4.14 -2.33 1.80
C CYS A 104 -3.40 -2.49 3.12
N LEU A 105 -2.68 -1.43 3.52
CA LEU A 105 -1.80 -1.45 4.70
C LEU A 105 -2.50 -1.22 6.04
N HIS A 106 -3.78 -0.87 6.06
CA HIS A 106 -4.46 -0.43 7.29
C HIS A 106 -4.34 -1.43 8.46
N ASP A 107 -4.29 -2.73 8.17
CA ASP A 107 -4.16 -3.80 9.17
C ASP A 107 -2.77 -4.43 9.22
N TYR A 108 -1.79 -3.86 8.49
CA TYR A 108 -0.46 -4.43 8.44
C TYR A 108 0.25 -4.29 9.79
N GLN A 109 0.79 -5.40 10.29
CA GLN A 109 1.55 -5.43 11.54
C GLN A 109 3.04 -5.55 11.25
N LEU A 110 3.80 -4.56 11.71
CA LEU A 110 5.25 -4.55 11.57
C LEU A 110 5.91 -5.73 12.26
N THR A 111 6.80 -6.37 11.53
CA THR A 111 7.70 -7.38 12.06
C THR A 111 9.06 -6.78 12.46
N THR A 112 9.84 -7.53 13.24
CA THR A 112 11.24 -7.15 13.54
C THR A 112 12.08 -7.03 12.25
N LYS A 113 11.78 -7.84 11.22
CA LYS A 113 12.46 -7.77 9.93
C LYS A 113 12.19 -6.45 9.21
N ASP A 114 10.96 -5.96 9.28
CA ASP A 114 10.58 -4.69 8.66
C ASP A 114 11.29 -3.51 9.33
N MET A 115 11.35 -3.50 10.65
CA MET A 115 12.09 -2.48 11.40
C MET A 115 13.57 -2.49 11.05
N GLN A 116 14.19 -3.67 10.87
CA GLN A 116 15.56 -3.78 10.41
C GLN A 116 15.76 -3.29 8.97
N ALA A 117 14.77 -3.54 8.09
CA ALA A 117 14.82 -3.03 6.72
C ALA A 117 14.73 -1.50 6.69
N ILE A 118 13.83 -0.91 7.49
CA ILE A 118 13.71 0.55 7.65
C ILE A 118 15.01 1.16 8.18
N GLU A 119 15.63 0.54 9.18
CA GLU A 119 16.90 1.03 9.74
C GLU A 119 18.02 1.04 8.69
N LYS A 120 18.08 0.01 7.85
CA LYS A 120 19.17 -0.22 6.87
C LYS A 120 18.97 0.47 5.54
N CYS A 121 17.78 0.93 5.21
CA CYS A 121 17.55 1.62 3.94
C CYS A 121 18.18 3.03 3.98
N ASP A 122 18.64 3.49 2.82
CA ASP A 122 19.13 4.85 2.62
C ASP A 122 17.96 5.81 2.40
N ILE A 123 16.94 5.37 1.65
CA ILE A 123 15.75 6.16 1.33
C ILE A 123 14.51 5.31 1.62
N LEU A 124 13.57 5.89 2.38
CA LEU A 124 12.23 5.32 2.63
C LEU A 124 11.20 6.05 1.76
N VAL A 125 10.32 5.31 1.10
CA VAL A 125 9.23 5.89 0.31
C VAL A 125 7.90 5.42 0.88
N ALA A 126 7.11 6.37 1.38
CA ALA A 126 5.81 6.13 1.99
C ALA A 126 4.70 6.85 1.20
N ASN A 127 3.49 6.29 1.24
CA ASN A 127 2.33 6.92 0.63
C ASN A 127 1.96 8.23 1.32
N GLY A 128 1.91 8.22 2.63
CA GLY A 128 1.38 9.31 3.44
C GLY A 128 -0.15 9.32 3.47
N ALA A 129 -0.73 10.46 3.82
CA ALA A 129 -2.19 10.63 3.96
C ALA A 129 -2.83 9.61 4.93
N GLY A 130 -2.11 9.20 5.98
CA GLY A 130 -2.61 8.25 6.99
C GLY A 130 -2.46 6.77 6.64
N MET A 131 -1.98 6.42 5.44
CA MET A 131 -1.83 5.01 5.02
C MET A 131 -0.89 4.23 5.95
N GLU A 132 0.16 4.88 6.45
CA GLU A 132 1.18 4.28 7.29
C GLU A 132 1.14 4.78 8.74
N ASP A 133 -0.03 5.01 9.32
CA ASP A 133 -0.15 5.48 10.72
C ASP A 133 0.55 4.54 11.71
N PHE A 134 0.59 3.23 11.41
CA PHE A 134 1.34 2.22 12.17
C PHE A 134 2.87 2.42 12.14
N LEU A 135 3.39 3.23 11.19
CA LEU A 135 4.81 3.56 11.01
C LEU A 135 5.20 4.95 11.53
N GLU A 136 4.31 5.75 12.09
CA GLU A 136 4.52 7.16 12.44
C GLU A 136 5.89 7.43 13.10
N LYS A 137 6.26 6.64 14.11
CA LYS A 137 7.54 6.80 14.82
C LYS A 137 8.76 6.51 13.95
N ALA A 138 8.66 5.54 13.05
CA ALA A 138 9.75 5.19 12.15
C ALA A 138 9.90 6.25 11.05
N LEU A 139 8.80 6.77 10.52
CA LEU A 139 8.78 7.87 9.56
C LEU A 139 9.38 9.14 10.17
N GLU A 140 9.02 9.49 11.40
CA GLU A 140 9.61 10.65 12.09
C GLU A 140 11.12 10.49 12.31
N ALA A 141 11.56 9.29 12.71
CA ALA A 141 12.99 9.00 12.91
C ALA A 141 13.82 9.07 11.61
N LYS A 142 13.19 8.81 10.47
CA LYS A 142 13.80 8.81 9.14
C LYS A 142 13.37 9.99 8.27
N LYS A 143 12.75 11.03 8.82
CA LYS A 143 12.12 12.12 8.06
C LYS A 143 13.01 12.78 7.00
N ASP A 144 14.32 12.91 7.29
CA ASP A 144 15.27 13.56 6.39
C ASP A 144 15.65 12.67 5.17
N SER A 145 15.33 11.37 5.22
CA SER A 145 15.52 10.38 4.16
C SER A 145 14.22 9.70 3.73
N THR A 146 13.08 10.31 4.05
CA THR A 146 11.75 9.80 3.69
C THR A 146 11.11 10.66 2.61
N ILE A 147 10.57 10.01 1.58
CA ILE A 147 9.76 10.62 0.53
C ILE A 147 8.30 10.27 0.80
N ILE A 148 7.44 11.29 0.94
CA ILE A 148 6.00 11.13 1.07
C ILE A 148 5.36 11.34 -0.30
N ALA A 149 4.84 10.28 -0.91
CA ALA A 149 4.34 10.31 -2.28
C ALA A 149 3.05 11.12 -2.45
N SER A 150 2.24 11.26 -1.39
CA SER A 150 1.02 12.09 -1.37
C SER A 150 1.27 13.57 -1.08
N GLN A 151 2.49 13.97 -0.78
CA GLN A 151 2.77 15.33 -0.32
C GLN A 151 2.25 16.38 -1.31
N GLY A 152 1.39 17.27 -0.81
CA GLY A 152 0.81 18.37 -1.59
C GLY A 152 -0.33 17.95 -2.54
N TYR A 153 -0.76 16.69 -2.52
CA TYR A 153 -1.95 16.27 -3.25
C TYR A 153 -3.23 16.76 -2.56
N ASN A 154 -4.25 17.09 -3.35
CA ASN A 154 -5.54 17.52 -2.79
C ASN A 154 -6.37 16.28 -2.42
N LEU A 155 -6.39 15.96 -1.13
CA LEU A 155 -7.06 14.75 -0.63
C LEU A 155 -8.58 14.86 -0.66
N ILE A 156 -9.25 13.81 -1.07
CA ILE A 156 -10.70 13.64 -0.97
C ILE A 156 -10.99 12.97 0.39
N GLU A 157 -11.61 13.70 1.33
CA GLU A 157 -12.00 13.20 2.66
C GLU A 157 -10.87 12.46 3.42
N GLU A 158 -9.65 12.98 3.33
CA GLU A 158 -8.42 12.40 3.92
C GLU A 158 -8.10 10.98 3.41
N ASN A 159 -8.70 10.55 2.29
CA ASN A 159 -8.51 9.21 1.75
C ASN A 159 -7.09 9.03 1.17
N PRO A 160 -6.37 7.95 1.52
CA PRO A 160 -4.98 7.77 1.09
C PRO A 160 -4.81 7.09 -0.28
N HIS A 161 -5.86 6.60 -0.91
CA HIS A 161 -5.79 5.72 -2.10
C HIS A 161 -5.59 6.50 -3.42
N ILE A 162 -4.63 7.43 -3.41
CA ILE A 162 -4.38 8.37 -4.53
C ILE A 162 -3.99 7.62 -5.81
N TRP A 163 -3.16 6.58 -5.69
CA TRP A 163 -2.64 5.81 -6.84
C TRP A 163 -3.73 5.09 -7.63
N VAL A 164 -4.90 4.87 -7.05
CA VAL A 164 -5.99 4.13 -7.72
C VAL A 164 -6.51 4.88 -8.94
N SER A 165 -6.34 6.20 -8.99
CA SER A 165 -6.62 6.98 -10.19
C SER A 165 -5.34 7.23 -11.01
N PRO A 166 -5.40 7.19 -12.36
CA PRO A 166 -4.26 7.49 -13.21
C PRO A 166 -3.63 8.87 -12.93
N SER A 167 -4.42 9.91 -12.74
CA SER A 167 -3.93 11.25 -12.41
C SER A 167 -3.20 11.29 -11.06
N GLY A 168 -3.70 10.56 -10.08
CA GLY A 168 -3.07 10.40 -8.77
C GLY A 168 -1.75 9.63 -8.83
N ALA A 169 -1.71 8.55 -9.63
CA ALA A 169 -0.50 7.78 -9.85
C ALA A 169 0.59 8.63 -10.54
N ILE A 170 0.23 9.41 -11.55
CA ILE A 170 1.16 10.35 -12.21
C ILE A 170 1.72 11.38 -11.20
N TRP A 171 0.86 11.91 -10.32
CA TRP A 171 1.32 12.79 -9.24
C TRP A 171 2.37 12.12 -8.37
N GLN A 172 2.08 10.92 -7.87
CA GLN A 172 2.99 10.18 -6.99
C GLN A 172 4.31 9.83 -7.68
N VAL A 173 4.29 9.39 -8.94
CA VAL A 173 5.49 9.13 -9.74
C VAL A 173 6.39 10.38 -9.78
N LYS A 174 5.80 11.56 -10.02
CA LYS A 174 6.54 12.83 -10.05
C LYS A 174 7.09 13.22 -8.68
N GLN A 175 6.30 13.07 -7.60
CA GLN A 175 6.74 13.37 -6.24
C GLN A 175 7.89 12.46 -5.79
N ILE A 176 7.79 11.15 -6.08
CA ILE A 176 8.86 10.19 -5.80
C ILE A 176 10.14 10.58 -6.54
N ALA A 177 10.05 10.86 -7.84
CA ALA A 177 11.22 11.26 -8.63
C ALA A 177 11.88 12.54 -8.10
N GLU A 178 11.11 13.57 -7.75
CA GLU A 178 11.64 14.81 -7.17
C GLU A 178 12.31 14.57 -5.81
N GLY A 179 11.77 13.66 -4.99
CA GLY A 179 12.40 13.24 -3.75
C GLY A 179 13.72 12.50 -3.98
N LEU A 180 13.73 11.54 -4.89
CA LEU A 180 14.92 10.76 -5.23
C LEU A 180 16.04 11.65 -5.81
N LYS A 181 15.72 12.61 -6.68
CA LYS A 181 16.69 13.58 -7.22
C LYS A 181 17.40 14.38 -6.13
N LYS A 182 16.72 14.66 -5.01
CA LYS A 182 17.31 15.39 -3.87
C LYS A 182 18.16 14.51 -2.99
N LEU A 183 17.72 13.26 -2.74
CA LEU A 183 18.37 12.33 -1.81
C LEU A 183 19.49 11.53 -2.47
N ASP A 184 19.41 11.31 -3.78
CA ASP A 184 20.41 10.59 -4.59
C ASP A 184 20.71 11.37 -5.90
N PRO A 185 21.40 12.50 -5.80
CA PRO A 185 21.63 13.42 -6.93
C PRO A 185 22.49 12.82 -8.05
N GLN A 186 23.27 11.79 -7.78
CA GLN A 186 24.09 11.12 -8.82
C GLN A 186 23.23 10.43 -9.88
N ASN A 187 22.03 9.96 -9.54
CA ASN A 187 21.08 9.33 -10.43
C ASN A 187 19.94 10.27 -10.90
N ALA A 188 20.00 11.57 -10.54
CA ALA A 188 18.90 12.52 -10.77
C ALA A 188 18.37 12.58 -12.22
N SER A 189 19.28 12.57 -13.20
CA SER A 189 18.90 12.61 -14.63
C SER A 189 18.18 11.33 -15.07
N ALA A 190 18.59 10.16 -14.55
CA ALA A 190 17.92 8.90 -14.85
C ALA A 190 16.51 8.87 -14.23
N TYR A 191 16.37 9.29 -12.97
CA TYR A 191 15.08 9.36 -12.28
C TYR A 191 14.09 10.27 -13.01
N GLU A 192 14.52 11.46 -13.44
CA GLU A 192 13.69 12.40 -14.18
C GLU A 192 13.22 11.81 -15.52
N LYS A 193 14.15 11.25 -16.30
CA LYS A 193 13.85 10.62 -17.59
C LYS A 193 12.87 9.46 -17.42
N ASN A 194 13.14 8.56 -16.52
CA ASN A 194 12.36 7.35 -16.31
C ASN A 194 10.96 7.68 -15.77
N ALA A 195 10.86 8.60 -14.80
CA ALA A 195 9.58 9.06 -14.26
C ALA A 195 8.73 9.75 -15.33
N THR A 196 9.35 10.57 -16.19
CA THR A 196 8.66 11.20 -17.32
C THR A 196 8.10 10.13 -18.26
N SER A 197 8.93 9.17 -18.68
CA SER A 197 8.49 8.09 -19.58
C SER A 197 7.38 7.21 -18.97
N TYR A 198 7.45 6.92 -17.66
CA TYR A 198 6.42 6.14 -17.00
C TYR A 198 5.13 6.93 -16.83
N ALA A 199 5.21 8.21 -16.47
CA ALA A 199 4.05 9.09 -16.37
C ALA A 199 3.35 9.27 -17.73
N GLU A 200 4.10 9.34 -18.84
CA GLU A 200 3.57 9.39 -20.21
C GLU A 200 2.77 8.13 -20.54
N LYS A 201 3.27 6.93 -20.22
CA LYS A 201 2.54 5.66 -20.40
C LYS A 201 1.22 5.63 -19.63
N ILE A 202 1.23 6.13 -18.38
CA ILE A 202 0.02 6.21 -17.56
C ILE A 202 -0.95 7.22 -18.18
N GLN A 203 -0.47 8.37 -18.67
CA GLN A 203 -1.29 9.40 -19.31
C GLN A 203 -1.96 8.89 -20.60
N GLU A 204 -1.23 8.21 -21.47
CA GLU A 204 -1.79 7.59 -22.70
C GLU A 204 -2.93 6.62 -22.37
N LEU A 205 -2.75 5.81 -21.33
CA LEU A 205 -3.80 4.91 -20.86
C LEU A 205 -4.99 5.69 -20.26
N SER A 206 -4.72 6.72 -19.48
CA SER A 206 -5.76 7.61 -18.92
C SER A 206 -6.59 8.26 -20.01
N ASP A 207 -5.95 8.80 -21.05
CA ASP A 207 -6.64 9.43 -22.18
C ASP A 207 -7.55 8.43 -22.90
N THR A 208 -7.07 7.19 -23.09
CA THR A 208 -7.86 6.09 -23.63
C THR A 208 -9.07 5.78 -22.74
N MET A 209 -8.85 5.66 -21.43
CA MET A 209 -9.92 5.40 -20.47
C MET A 209 -10.97 6.52 -20.46
N HIS A 210 -10.54 7.78 -20.47
CA HIS A 210 -11.46 8.93 -20.56
C HIS A 210 -12.33 8.89 -21.80
N SER A 211 -11.73 8.58 -22.95
CA SER A 211 -12.47 8.48 -24.22
C SER A 211 -13.46 7.32 -24.23
N GLU A 212 -13.03 6.15 -23.77
CA GLU A 212 -13.85 4.93 -23.86
C GLU A 212 -14.91 4.83 -22.75
N LEU A 213 -14.72 5.50 -21.61
CA LEU A 213 -15.64 5.49 -20.45
C LEU A 213 -16.58 6.70 -20.40
N GLU A 214 -16.56 7.59 -21.39
CA GLU A 214 -17.42 8.79 -21.43
C GLU A 214 -18.91 8.47 -21.16
N GLY A 215 -19.40 7.36 -21.70
CA GLY A 215 -20.78 6.89 -21.51
C GLY A 215 -21.14 6.44 -20.08
N LEU A 216 -20.14 6.28 -19.20
CA LEU A 216 -20.35 5.89 -17.79
C LEU A 216 -20.52 7.09 -16.87
N LYS A 217 -20.27 8.32 -17.32
CA LYS A 217 -20.42 9.53 -16.49
C LYS A 217 -21.80 9.58 -15.82
N GLY A 218 -21.81 9.78 -14.51
CA GLY A 218 -23.00 9.82 -13.67
C GLY A 218 -23.66 8.45 -13.40
N LYS A 219 -23.08 7.33 -13.89
CA LYS A 219 -23.57 6.01 -13.47
C LYS A 219 -23.18 5.75 -12.01
N SER A 220 -24.12 5.14 -11.28
CA SER A 220 -23.93 4.79 -9.87
C SER A 220 -23.12 3.53 -9.72
N VAL A 221 -22.20 3.53 -8.74
CA VAL A 221 -21.37 2.38 -8.39
C VAL A 221 -21.45 2.09 -6.89
N ILE A 222 -21.29 0.82 -6.54
CA ILE A 222 -21.11 0.34 -5.18
C ILE A 222 -19.77 -0.38 -5.16
N THR A 223 -18.90 -0.04 -4.22
CA THR A 223 -17.60 -0.68 -4.00
C THR A 223 -17.57 -1.37 -2.64
N PHE A 224 -16.74 -2.39 -2.50
CA PHE A 224 -16.59 -3.08 -1.22
C PHE A 224 -15.62 -2.35 -0.30
N HIS A 225 -14.59 -1.75 -0.84
CA HIS A 225 -13.58 -1.01 -0.08
C HIS A 225 -13.59 0.47 -0.50
N GLU A 226 -13.18 1.36 0.39
CA GLU A 226 -13.10 2.81 0.16
C GLU A 226 -11.83 3.21 -0.64
N ALA A 227 -11.45 2.38 -1.62
CA ALA A 227 -10.23 2.60 -2.42
C ALA A 227 -10.44 3.48 -3.65
N PHE A 228 -11.68 3.72 -4.09
CA PHE A 228 -11.98 4.27 -5.40
C PHE A 228 -12.46 5.74 -5.47
N PRO A 229 -12.34 6.62 -4.45
CA PRO A 229 -12.90 7.96 -4.55
C PRO A 229 -12.24 8.80 -5.64
N TYR A 230 -10.91 8.70 -5.79
CA TYR A 230 -10.18 9.42 -6.85
C TYR A 230 -10.51 8.87 -8.24
N PHE A 231 -10.56 7.55 -8.38
CA PHE A 231 -10.96 6.89 -9.62
C PHE A 231 -12.37 7.28 -10.04
N SER A 232 -13.33 7.20 -9.11
CA SER A 232 -14.71 7.60 -9.36
C SER A 232 -14.82 9.07 -9.74
N SER A 233 -14.08 9.94 -9.06
CA SER A 233 -14.02 11.37 -9.38
C SER A 233 -13.44 11.62 -10.78
N GLU A 234 -12.35 10.95 -11.14
CA GLU A 234 -11.66 11.12 -12.42
C GLU A 234 -12.54 10.71 -13.60
N PHE A 235 -13.26 9.58 -13.50
CA PHE A 235 -14.10 9.07 -14.57
C PHE A 235 -15.59 9.45 -14.43
N GLY A 236 -15.92 10.32 -13.48
CA GLY A 236 -17.28 10.83 -13.30
C GLY A 236 -18.29 9.78 -12.83
N LEU A 237 -17.85 8.74 -12.14
CA LEU A 237 -18.72 7.73 -11.52
C LEU A 237 -19.32 8.28 -10.21
N ASN A 238 -20.52 7.85 -9.88
CA ASN A 238 -21.21 8.24 -8.65
C ASN A 238 -21.18 7.08 -7.64
N THR A 239 -20.26 7.08 -6.69
CA THR A 239 -20.22 6.09 -5.61
C THR A 239 -21.37 6.33 -4.64
N VAL A 240 -22.39 5.46 -4.67
CA VAL A 240 -23.60 5.59 -3.85
C VAL A 240 -23.51 4.84 -2.52
N ALA A 241 -22.63 3.84 -2.43
CA ALA A 241 -22.34 3.13 -1.20
C ALA A 241 -20.94 2.49 -1.25
N VAL A 242 -20.33 2.37 -0.07
CA VAL A 242 -19.14 1.55 0.19
C VAL A 242 -19.57 0.52 1.25
N VAL A 243 -19.33 -0.77 0.97
CA VAL A 243 -19.82 -1.88 1.82
C VAL A 243 -18.93 -2.09 3.03
N GLU A 244 -17.63 -2.19 2.80
CA GLU A 244 -16.60 -2.37 3.83
C GLU A 244 -15.69 -1.15 3.82
N ARG A 245 -15.51 -0.51 4.97
CA ARG A 245 -14.61 0.64 5.05
C ARG A 245 -13.16 0.24 5.16
N GLU A 246 -12.95 -0.90 5.82
CA GLU A 246 -11.61 -1.45 6.04
C GLU A 246 -11.56 -2.88 5.48
N PRO A 247 -10.48 -3.23 4.76
CA PRO A 247 -10.30 -4.55 4.17
C PRO A 247 -10.34 -5.65 5.23
N GLY A 248 -11.07 -6.74 4.93
CA GLY A 248 -11.15 -7.89 5.83
C GLY A 248 -12.20 -7.78 6.95
N THR A 249 -12.91 -6.67 7.05
CA THR A 249 -14.09 -6.57 7.92
C THR A 249 -15.33 -7.00 7.14
N GLU A 250 -15.92 -8.14 7.51
CA GLU A 250 -17.16 -8.56 6.87
C GLU A 250 -18.31 -7.60 7.25
N PRO A 251 -19.13 -7.17 6.26
CA PRO A 251 -20.28 -6.33 6.53
C PRO A 251 -21.29 -7.07 7.40
N SER A 252 -21.90 -6.37 8.34
CA SER A 252 -22.96 -6.94 9.16
C SER A 252 -24.17 -7.34 8.31
N ALA A 253 -24.97 -8.31 8.79
CA ALA A 253 -26.21 -8.72 8.12
C ALA A 253 -27.17 -7.54 7.88
N ARG A 254 -27.14 -6.52 8.75
CA ARG A 254 -27.94 -5.31 8.58
C ARG A 254 -27.45 -4.45 7.43
N GLU A 255 -26.16 -4.23 7.31
CA GLU A 255 -25.56 -3.46 6.21
C GLU A 255 -25.83 -4.13 4.86
N LEU A 256 -25.70 -5.46 4.78
CA LEU A 256 -26.09 -6.21 3.59
C LEU A 256 -27.58 -6.05 3.25
N ALA A 257 -28.47 -6.15 4.26
CA ALA A 257 -29.90 -5.99 4.04
C ALA A 257 -30.26 -4.57 3.57
N ASP A 258 -29.65 -3.54 4.15
CA ASP A 258 -29.88 -2.14 3.76
C ASP A 258 -29.41 -1.89 2.32
N LEU A 259 -28.29 -2.50 1.90
CA LEU A 259 -27.77 -2.41 0.54
C LEU A 259 -28.67 -3.13 -0.48
N VAL A 260 -29.11 -4.35 -0.14
CA VAL A 260 -30.09 -5.10 -0.94
C VAL A 260 -31.40 -4.30 -1.11
N ALA A 261 -31.87 -3.66 -0.04
CA ALA A 261 -33.06 -2.82 -0.10
C ALA A 261 -32.87 -1.60 -1.02
N LEU A 262 -31.72 -0.94 -0.96
CA LEU A 262 -31.36 0.18 -1.84
C LEU A 262 -31.39 -0.23 -3.32
N ILE A 263 -30.80 -1.37 -3.65
CA ILE A 263 -30.77 -1.89 -5.02
C ILE A 263 -32.17 -2.28 -5.51
N LYS A 264 -32.96 -2.99 -4.68
CA LYS A 264 -34.34 -3.38 -5.01
C LYS A 264 -35.25 -2.16 -5.19
N ASP A 265 -35.08 -1.13 -4.37
CA ASP A 265 -35.80 0.15 -4.50
C ASP A 265 -35.47 0.87 -5.82
N ALA A 266 -34.19 0.92 -6.19
CA ALA A 266 -33.76 1.48 -7.47
C ALA A 266 -34.42 0.75 -8.66
N LYS A 267 -34.44 -0.58 -8.64
CA LYS A 267 -35.13 -1.41 -9.66
C LYS A 267 -36.63 -1.12 -9.73
N THR A 268 -37.29 -1.06 -8.57
CA THR A 268 -38.73 -0.85 -8.49
C THR A 268 -39.14 0.54 -9.00
N LYS A 269 -38.33 1.56 -8.75
CA LYS A 269 -38.54 2.94 -9.20
C LYS A 269 -38.16 3.18 -10.66
N GLY A 270 -37.63 2.18 -11.35
CA GLY A 270 -37.10 2.33 -12.71
C GLY A 270 -35.85 3.25 -12.77
N SER A 271 -35.17 3.42 -11.62
CA SER A 271 -33.91 4.16 -11.55
C SER A 271 -32.77 3.32 -12.08
N LYS A 272 -31.66 3.97 -12.49
CA LYS A 272 -30.45 3.24 -12.89
C LYS A 272 -29.96 2.41 -11.71
N VAL A 273 -29.81 1.10 -11.93
CA VAL A 273 -29.27 0.17 -10.94
C VAL A 273 -27.76 0.40 -10.82
N PRO A 274 -27.20 0.51 -9.61
CA PRO A 274 -25.76 0.67 -9.44
C PRO A 274 -24.99 -0.55 -9.94
N MET A 275 -23.77 -0.32 -10.48
CA MET A 275 -22.80 -1.38 -10.72
C MET A 275 -22.17 -1.79 -9.39
N LEU A 276 -21.93 -3.08 -9.19
CA LEU A 276 -21.35 -3.63 -7.96
C LEU A 276 -19.94 -4.17 -8.25
N PHE A 277 -18.95 -3.59 -7.56
CA PHE A 277 -17.54 -3.95 -7.72
C PHE A 277 -16.96 -4.53 -6.44
N ALA A 278 -16.40 -5.75 -6.56
CA ALA A 278 -15.52 -6.36 -5.57
C ALA A 278 -14.06 -6.22 -6.00
N GLU A 279 -13.14 -6.37 -5.08
CA GLU A 279 -11.71 -6.33 -5.35
C GLU A 279 -11.14 -7.76 -5.46
N PRO A 280 -10.19 -8.02 -6.38
CA PRO A 280 -9.72 -9.37 -6.67
C PRO A 280 -8.98 -10.04 -5.49
N GLN A 281 -8.43 -9.26 -4.56
CA GLN A 281 -7.67 -9.76 -3.42
C GLN A 281 -8.51 -10.14 -2.19
N TYR A 282 -9.80 -9.79 -2.16
CA TYR A 282 -10.69 -10.07 -1.03
C TYR A 282 -11.75 -11.12 -1.34
N SER A 283 -12.38 -11.65 -0.29
CA SER A 283 -13.47 -12.62 -0.42
C SER A 283 -14.68 -12.01 -1.11
N SER A 284 -15.24 -12.71 -2.10
CA SER A 284 -16.46 -12.29 -2.80
C SER A 284 -17.75 -12.67 -2.06
N SER A 285 -17.69 -13.28 -0.86
CA SER A 285 -18.86 -13.86 -0.18
C SER A 285 -20.00 -12.86 0.05
N ALA A 286 -19.69 -11.67 0.53
CA ALA A 286 -20.68 -10.60 0.72
C ALA A 286 -21.24 -10.09 -0.62
N ALA A 287 -20.39 -9.96 -1.63
CA ALA A 287 -20.79 -9.58 -2.98
C ALA A 287 -21.73 -10.61 -3.61
N GLU A 288 -21.47 -11.89 -3.41
CA GLU A 288 -22.33 -12.98 -3.88
C GLU A 288 -23.70 -12.96 -3.21
N VAL A 289 -23.77 -12.69 -1.90
CA VAL A 289 -25.05 -12.54 -1.20
C VAL A 289 -25.88 -11.41 -1.82
N ILE A 290 -25.27 -10.25 -2.06
CA ILE A 290 -25.95 -9.11 -2.68
C ILE A 290 -26.40 -9.46 -4.11
N ALA A 291 -25.53 -10.10 -4.88
CA ALA A 291 -25.85 -10.53 -6.25
C ALA A 291 -27.02 -11.51 -6.30
N ASN A 292 -27.02 -12.53 -5.43
CA ASN A 292 -28.08 -13.53 -5.34
C ASN A 292 -29.42 -12.92 -4.93
N GLU A 293 -29.42 -11.99 -3.97
CA GLU A 293 -30.63 -11.32 -3.48
C GLU A 293 -31.20 -10.27 -4.44
N THR A 294 -30.36 -9.68 -5.27
CA THR A 294 -30.75 -8.55 -6.12
C THR A 294 -30.74 -8.89 -7.61
N GLY A 295 -30.04 -9.96 -8.02
CA GLY A 295 -29.84 -10.30 -9.42
C GLY A 295 -28.95 -9.30 -10.18
N ILE A 296 -28.12 -8.49 -9.48
CA ILE A 296 -27.10 -7.68 -10.14
C ILE A 296 -25.79 -8.48 -10.27
N LYS A 297 -25.04 -8.19 -11.33
CA LYS A 297 -23.77 -8.86 -11.55
C LYS A 297 -22.69 -8.23 -10.66
N VAL A 298 -21.93 -9.06 -9.95
CA VAL A 298 -20.67 -8.65 -9.32
C VAL A 298 -19.59 -8.63 -10.37
N GLN A 299 -18.78 -7.60 -10.37
CA GLN A 299 -17.62 -7.44 -11.24
C GLN A 299 -16.39 -7.12 -10.41
N GLU A 300 -15.21 -7.34 -10.96
CA GLU A 300 -13.95 -7.01 -10.28
C GLU A 300 -13.46 -5.64 -10.73
N LEU A 301 -13.07 -4.79 -9.76
CA LEU A 301 -12.32 -3.58 -10.00
C LEU A 301 -11.04 -3.63 -9.17
N ASP A 302 -9.91 -3.57 -9.84
CA ASP A 302 -8.60 -3.79 -9.23
C ASP A 302 -7.99 -2.45 -8.76
N PRO A 303 -7.75 -2.25 -7.45
CA PRO A 303 -7.12 -1.04 -6.93
C PRO A 303 -5.59 -1.01 -7.13
N ALA A 304 -5.01 -1.99 -7.85
CA ALA A 304 -3.59 -2.12 -8.14
C ALA A 304 -2.69 -2.16 -6.87
N VAL A 305 -3.19 -2.77 -5.78
CA VAL A 305 -2.44 -2.90 -4.52
C VAL A 305 -1.70 -4.21 -4.36
N THR A 306 -1.96 -5.17 -5.26
CA THR A 306 -1.33 -6.49 -5.30
C THR A 306 -0.82 -6.79 -6.69
N GLY A 307 0.09 -7.75 -6.81
CA GLY A 307 0.61 -8.11 -8.11
C GLY A 307 1.52 -9.34 -8.08
N PRO A 308 2.14 -9.66 -9.21
CA PRO A 308 3.03 -10.81 -9.34
C PRO A 308 4.24 -10.64 -8.41
N PHE A 309 4.43 -11.65 -7.57
CA PHE A 309 5.57 -11.72 -6.66
C PHE A 309 5.89 -13.19 -6.37
N GLY A 310 7.17 -13.54 -6.25
CA GLY A 310 7.60 -14.89 -5.96
C GLY A 310 7.13 -15.36 -4.58
N LYS A 311 6.94 -16.67 -4.40
CA LYS A 311 6.51 -17.27 -3.11
C LYS A 311 7.49 -17.02 -1.97
N ASP A 312 8.74 -16.73 -2.29
CA ASP A 312 9.84 -16.40 -1.37
C ASP A 312 9.93 -14.90 -1.06
N GLY A 313 9.03 -14.08 -1.60
CA GLY A 313 9.04 -12.64 -1.42
C GLY A 313 10.04 -11.92 -2.33
N THR A 314 10.61 -12.62 -3.33
CA THR A 314 11.45 -12.00 -4.36
C THR A 314 10.63 -11.66 -5.61
N ASP A 315 11.09 -10.66 -6.36
CA ASP A 315 10.51 -10.33 -7.66
C ASP A 315 10.85 -11.46 -8.66
N SER A 316 9.86 -12.27 -9.01
CA SER A 316 10.05 -13.40 -9.92
C SER A 316 10.10 -12.99 -11.39
N ASP A 317 9.59 -11.82 -11.74
CA ASP A 317 9.58 -11.25 -13.08
C ASP A 317 9.45 -9.72 -13.01
N THR A 318 10.60 -9.05 -12.96
CA THR A 318 10.68 -7.58 -12.83
C THR A 318 9.92 -6.86 -13.95
N LEU A 319 9.88 -7.40 -15.16
CA LEU A 319 9.15 -6.78 -16.26
C LEU A 319 7.64 -6.85 -16.04
N GLN A 320 7.13 -8.02 -15.62
CA GLN A 320 5.71 -8.18 -15.31
C GLN A 320 5.29 -7.31 -14.13
N THR A 321 6.13 -7.18 -13.11
CA THR A 321 5.89 -6.32 -11.96
C THR A 321 5.85 -4.84 -12.36
N LYS A 322 6.77 -4.36 -13.20
CA LYS A 322 6.77 -2.98 -13.69
C LYS A 322 5.51 -2.60 -14.46
N GLU A 323 4.95 -3.52 -15.22
CA GLU A 323 3.73 -3.30 -16.01
C GLU A 323 2.43 -3.55 -15.22
N SER A 324 2.51 -4.03 -13.96
CA SER A 324 1.34 -4.48 -13.19
C SER A 324 0.29 -3.39 -13.01
N TYR A 325 0.70 -2.14 -12.72
CA TYR A 325 -0.22 -1.01 -12.60
C TYR A 325 -0.99 -0.75 -13.91
N LEU A 326 -0.27 -0.66 -15.03
CA LEU A 326 -0.90 -0.45 -16.34
C LEU A 326 -1.82 -1.60 -16.72
N ASN A 327 -1.46 -2.83 -16.39
CA ASN A 327 -2.28 -4.00 -16.64
C ASN A 327 -3.55 -4.02 -15.78
N ALA A 328 -3.47 -3.64 -14.50
CA ALA A 328 -4.64 -3.47 -13.64
C ALA A 328 -5.60 -2.42 -14.21
N MET A 329 -5.09 -1.26 -14.63
CA MET A 329 -5.93 -0.20 -15.22
C MET A 329 -6.52 -0.61 -16.57
N ARG A 330 -5.80 -1.35 -17.42
CA ARG A 330 -6.36 -1.93 -18.66
C ARG A 330 -7.48 -2.93 -18.37
N LYS A 331 -7.30 -3.81 -17.37
CA LYS A 331 -8.34 -4.74 -16.92
C LYS A 331 -9.57 -3.98 -16.42
N ASN A 332 -9.37 -2.95 -15.60
CA ASN A 332 -10.44 -2.08 -15.15
C ASN A 332 -11.21 -1.41 -16.28
N LEU A 333 -10.50 -0.92 -17.30
CA LEU A 333 -11.11 -0.37 -18.50
C LEU A 333 -12.04 -1.39 -19.19
N GLU A 334 -11.57 -2.62 -19.42
CA GLU A 334 -12.37 -3.66 -20.09
C GLU A 334 -13.61 -4.06 -19.25
N VAL A 335 -13.45 -4.17 -17.93
CA VAL A 335 -14.57 -4.45 -17.02
C VAL A 335 -15.62 -3.32 -17.10
N LEU A 336 -15.18 -2.07 -17.04
CA LEU A 336 -16.09 -0.92 -17.08
C LEU A 336 -16.76 -0.78 -18.44
N LYS A 337 -16.05 -1.00 -19.56
CA LYS A 337 -16.63 -1.01 -20.91
C LYS A 337 -17.75 -2.02 -21.07
N SER A 338 -17.66 -3.18 -20.42
CA SER A 338 -18.72 -4.18 -20.48
C SER A 338 -20.07 -3.66 -19.96
N ASN A 339 -20.07 -2.59 -19.16
CA ASN A 339 -21.27 -1.95 -18.64
C ASN A 339 -21.84 -0.82 -19.53
N LEU A 340 -21.16 -0.49 -20.63
CA LEU A 340 -21.67 0.47 -21.61
C LEU A 340 -22.75 -0.15 -22.52
N ALA A 341 -22.72 -1.50 -22.64
CA ALA A 341 -23.64 -2.25 -23.49
C ALA A 341 -24.99 -2.55 -22.78
N ASP A 342 -25.07 -2.37 -21.47
CA ASP A 342 -26.26 -2.55 -20.64
C ASP A 342 -26.93 -1.20 -20.30
#